data_e5b2eddaa5993f7a85dcdd4f54b155dd
#
_entry.id   e5b2eddaa5993f7a85dcdd4f54b155dd
#
_cell.length_a   1.000
_cell.length_b   1.000
_cell.length_c   1.000
_cell.angle_alpha   90.00
_cell.angle_beta   90.00
_cell.angle_gamma   90.00
#
_symmetry.space_group_name_H-M   'P 1'
#
loop_
_entity.id
_entity.type
_entity.pdbx_description
1 polymer ?
#
loop_
_entity_poly.entity_id
_entity_poly.type
_entity_poly.pdbx_seq_one_letter_code
_entity_poly.pdbx_strand_id
1 'polypeptide(L)'
;MLDTDSHTSPDAIVVGAGLAGLVAAHELTQAGKRVLILDQENRANLGGQAFWSLGGLFLIDSPEQRRLRIHDSLELAKDDWATSAGFDREDDHWPRKWAEAYLEFAAGEKRRYLCDLGLRLTPIVGWAERGGSGAGEHGNSVPRFHLTWGTGPEVVRVFREPVETAEAAGLVEFAFRHRVDELITEDGAAVGVRGHTLAPSHTARGVESNRDELTDFELRAPAVIVTTGGIGHNFELMKKYWPVDRLGEFPDTMLAGVPAHVDGRMLQIAEDAGASLINRDRIWAYTEGIENWNPIWPEHGIRIIPGPSSMWFDAGGNRFPAPNYPGFDTNRTMRTILETGHDYSWFVLNESIIRKEFALSGSEQNPDLTEKDIRITLDRVRSSDAPGPIEALKKYGSDFVVAETTEELVAGMNERSRGPVIDHDHLIAQIRQRDRQTEHAFSKDAQVQAIHNARSYLGDKIVRAVKPHKILDSAHGPLIAVRLSLLSRKTLGGLETNLDGQVLAGAVTGDSAGGTDSNTPIPGLYAAGEVTGFGGGGMHGYNALEGTFLGGCIFSGLRAGRAAAEQAGRAVTSVRPESGSARDEAAHS
;
A
#
# COMPACT_ATOMS: atom_id res chain seq x y z
N MET A 1 -12.96 14.41 30.00
CA MET A 1 -12.03 15.13 30.89
C MET A 1 -11.06 14.07 31.36
N LEU A 2 -9.88 14.02 30.76
CA LEU A 2 -8.83 13.12 31.21
C LEU A 2 -8.40 13.65 32.60
N ASP A 3 -8.48 12.78 33.59
CA ASP A 3 -8.21 13.12 34.98
C ASP A 3 -6.69 13.38 35.13
N THR A 4 -6.30 14.62 35.39
CA THR A 4 -4.91 15.10 35.34
C THR A 4 -4.08 14.76 36.57
N ASP A 5 -4.61 13.98 37.53
CA ASP A 5 -4.01 13.90 38.88
C ASP A 5 -3.34 12.56 39.27
N SER A 6 -3.14 11.58 38.33
CA SER A 6 -2.34 10.39 38.67
C SER A 6 -1.70 9.63 37.47
N HIS A 7 -1.76 10.14 36.24
CA HIS A 7 -1.15 9.45 35.09
C HIS A 7 0.31 9.91 34.92
N THR A 8 1.22 9.01 35.17
CA THR A 8 2.62 9.16 34.74
C THR A 8 2.65 9.33 33.21
N SER A 9 3.27 10.40 32.71
CA SER A 9 3.37 10.73 31.25
C SER A 9 3.76 9.52 30.42
N PRO A 10 3.23 9.35 29.18
CA PRO A 10 3.64 8.27 28.30
C PRO A 10 5.11 8.39 27.91
N ASP A 11 5.77 7.25 27.68
CA ASP A 11 7.14 7.21 27.16
C ASP A 11 7.18 7.55 25.66
N ALA A 12 6.07 7.30 24.94
CA ALA A 12 5.93 7.63 23.53
C ALA A 12 4.47 7.95 23.16
N ILE A 13 4.29 8.90 22.24
CA ILE A 13 3.03 9.15 21.52
C ILE A 13 3.15 8.57 20.12
N VAL A 14 2.21 7.73 19.72
CA VAL A 14 2.06 7.24 18.35
C VAL A 14 0.88 7.94 17.70
N VAL A 15 1.10 8.66 16.61
CA VAL A 15 0.07 9.38 15.87
C VAL A 15 -0.36 8.53 14.66
N GLY A 16 -1.57 7.96 14.75
CA GLY A 16 -2.13 7.03 13.77
C GLY A 16 -2.14 5.57 14.23
N ALA A 17 -3.32 5.00 14.40
CA ALA A 17 -3.55 3.61 14.81
C ALA A 17 -3.59 2.63 13.61
N GLY A 18 -2.88 2.94 12.51
CA GLY A 18 -2.67 2.07 11.38
C GLY A 18 -1.66 0.95 11.66
N LEU A 19 -1.36 0.12 10.65
CA LEU A 19 -0.45 -1.03 10.81
C LEU A 19 0.92 -0.61 11.37
N ALA A 20 1.54 0.43 10.81
CA ALA A 20 2.86 0.88 11.27
C ALA A 20 2.84 1.35 12.73
N GLY A 21 1.77 2.06 13.15
CA GLY A 21 1.58 2.49 14.53
C GLY A 21 1.38 1.32 15.50
N LEU A 22 0.61 0.31 15.11
CA LEU A 22 0.44 -0.91 15.91
C LEU A 22 1.75 -1.69 16.06
N VAL A 23 2.56 -1.76 15.00
CA VAL A 23 3.88 -2.41 15.07
C VAL A 23 4.81 -1.64 16.00
N ALA A 24 4.89 -0.31 15.87
CA ALA A 24 5.72 0.53 16.74
C ALA A 24 5.29 0.42 18.20
N ALA A 25 3.99 0.47 18.47
CA ALA A 25 3.44 0.29 19.82
C ALA A 25 3.75 -1.10 20.40
N HIS A 26 3.66 -2.16 19.57
CA HIS A 26 4.04 -3.51 19.96
C HIS A 26 5.52 -3.55 20.42
N GLU A 27 6.45 -3.05 19.63
CA GLU A 27 7.89 -3.04 19.96
C GLU A 27 8.17 -2.22 21.23
N LEU A 28 7.52 -1.05 21.39
CA LEU A 28 7.62 -0.23 22.60
C LEU A 28 7.14 -0.98 23.83
N THR A 29 5.98 -1.64 23.76
CA THR A 29 5.43 -2.39 24.90
C THR A 29 6.22 -3.65 25.23
N GLN A 30 6.85 -4.31 24.24
CA GLN A 30 7.80 -5.39 24.51
C GLN A 30 9.04 -4.90 25.28
N ALA A 31 9.41 -3.63 25.14
CA ALA A 31 10.45 -2.97 25.93
C ALA A 31 9.94 -2.37 27.26
N GLY A 32 8.69 -2.65 27.65
CA GLY A 32 8.07 -2.17 28.89
C GLY A 32 7.73 -0.68 28.89
N LYS A 33 7.62 -0.04 27.72
CA LYS A 33 7.29 1.38 27.59
C LYS A 33 5.78 1.61 27.57
N ARG A 34 5.35 2.75 28.13
CA ARG A 34 3.96 3.20 28.09
C ARG A 34 3.72 4.03 26.82
N VAL A 35 2.68 3.70 26.11
CA VAL A 35 2.38 4.26 24.79
C VAL A 35 0.99 4.86 24.78
N LEU A 36 0.88 6.11 24.31
CA LEU A 36 -0.38 6.73 23.97
C LEU A 36 -0.56 6.71 22.43
N ILE A 37 -1.61 6.07 21.94
CA ILE A 37 -1.93 6.00 20.52
C ILE A 37 -3.08 6.94 20.22
N LEU A 38 -2.85 7.93 19.35
CA LEU A 38 -3.85 8.90 18.91
C LEU A 38 -4.36 8.52 17.51
N ASP A 39 -5.67 8.61 17.29
CA ASP A 39 -6.24 8.50 15.96
C ASP A 39 -7.44 9.44 15.82
N GLN A 40 -7.55 10.10 14.66
CA GLN A 40 -8.69 10.97 14.33
C GLN A 40 -9.99 10.17 14.09
N GLU A 41 -9.88 8.89 13.74
CA GLU A 41 -11.01 8.00 13.53
C GLU A 41 -11.46 7.33 14.82
N ASN A 42 -12.59 6.63 14.77
CA ASN A 42 -13.09 5.80 15.84
C ASN A 42 -12.38 4.43 15.90
N ARG A 43 -12.57 3.68 16.98
CA ARG A 43 -11.97 2.34 17.18
C ARG A 43 -12.29 1.34 16.08
N ALA A 44 -13.40 1.51 15.35
CA ALA A 44 -13.73 0.63 14.23
C ALA A 44 -12.66 0.68 13.12
N ASN A 45 -11.92 1.78 12.98
CA ASN A 45 -10.87 1.97 11.97
C ASN A 45 -9.47 1.48 12.38
N LEU A 46 -9.33 0.84 13.57
CA LEU A 46 -8.06 0.30 14.05
C LEU A 46 -7.41 -0.63 13.01
N GLY A 47 -6.13 -0.35 12.68
CA GLY A 47 -5.38 -1.02 11.61
C GLY A 47 -5.34 -0.24 10.30
N GLY A 48 -6.14 0.84 10.17
CA GLY A 48 -6.11 1.77 9.03
C GLY A 48 -6.29 1.10 7.68
N GLN A 49 -5.61 1.59 6.66
CA GLN A 49 -5.68 1.07 5.28
C GLN A 49 -5.28 -0.40 5.14
N ALA A 50 -4.39 -0.91 6.03
CA ALA A 50 -3.91 -2.28 5.95
C ALA A 50 -5.03 -3.31 6.09
N PHE A 51 -6.10 -2.98 6.81
CA PHE A 51 -7.29 -3.82 6.94
C PHE A 51 -7.94 -4.14 5.59
N TRP A 52 -8.00 -3.17 4.69
CA TRP A 52 -8.65 -3.28 3.36
C TRP A 52 -7.77 -3.97 2.32
N SER A 53 -6.55 -4.40 2.70
CA SER A 53 -5.63 -5.03 1.75
C SER A 53 -5.93 -6.51 1.51
N LEU A 54 -5.50 -7.03 0.37
CA LEU A 54 -5.50 -8.47 0.09
C LEU A 54 -4.52 -9.26 1.00
N GLY A 55 -3.64 -8.56 1.75
CA GLY A 55 -2.72 -9.19 2.69
C GLY A 55 -1.46 -9.77 2.04
N GLY A 56 -1.00 -9.19 0.93
CA GLY A 56 0.23 -9.63 0.26
C GLY A 56 1.49 -9.23 0.99
N LEU A 57 2.44 -10.16 1.09
CA LEU A 57 3.76 -9.96 1.72
C LEU A 57 4.88 -10.39 0.77
N PHE A 58 5.84 -9.51 0.55
CA PHE A 58 7.03 -9.78 -0.24
C PHE A 58 8.04 -10.54 0.62
N LEU A 59 8.39 -11.77 0.23
CA LEU A 59 9.40 -12.61 0.88
C LEU A 59 10.36 -13.17 -0.17
N ILE A 60 11.60 -13.38 0.24
CA ILE A 60 12.71 -13.86 -0.59
C ILE A 60 13.14 -15.23 -0.09
N ASP A 61 13.34 -16.17 -1.02
CA ASP A 61 13.80 -17.54 -0.77
C ASP A 61 13.00 -18.25 0.35
N SER A 62 11.68 -18.10 0.34
CA SER A 62 10.79 -18.66 1.34
C SER A 62 10.60 -20.18 1.17
N PRO A 63 10.19 -20.88 2.22
CA PRO A 63 9.78 -22.30 2.09
C PRO A 63 8.63 -22.51 1.12
N GLU A 64 7.73 -21.52 0.96
CA GLU A 64 6.62 -21.53 0.01
C GLU A 64 7.14 -21.47 -1.43
N GLN A 65 8.11 -20.60 -1.73
CA GLN A 65 8.78 -20.53 -3.03
C GLN A 65 9.49 -21.84 -3.37
N ARG A 66 10.29 -22.40 -2.45
CA ARG A 66 11.03 -23.65 -2.66
C ARG A 66 10.11 -24.83 -2.97
N ARG A 67 8.93 -24.92 -2.29
CA ARG A 67 7.91 -25.96 -2.58
C ARG A 67 7.34 -25.84 -3.99
N LEU A 68 7.24 -24.62 -4.53
CA LEU A 68 6.78 -24.35 -5.87
C LEU A 68 7.91 -24.38 -6.92
N ARG A 69 9.13 -24.78 -6.53
CA ARG A 69 10.34 -24.82 -7.35
C ARG A 69 10.74 -23.45 -7.91
N ILE A 70 10.45 -22.40 -7.16
CA ILE A 70 10.95 -21.06 -7.42
C ILE A 70 12.32 -20.96 -6.76
N HIS A 71 13.35 -20.69 -7.56
CA HIS A 71 14.71 -20.43 -7.08
C HIS A 71 14.86 -18.91 -6.91
N ASP A 72 15.11 -18.48 -5.69
CA ASP A 72 15.27 -17.08 -5.32
C ASP A 72 16.49 -16.89 -4.40
N SER A 73 17.02 -15.69 -4.35
CA SER A 73 18.10 -15.32 -3.43
C SER A 73 18.05 -13.83 -3.11
N LEU A 74 18.76 -13.42 -2.06
CA LEU A 74 18.88 -12.00 -1.71
C LEU A 74 19.56 -11.21 -2.83
N GLU A 75 20.60 -11.77 -3.46
CA GLU A 75 21.34 -11.15 -4.56
C GLU A 75 20.41 -10.90 -5.75
N LEU A 76 19.67 -11.95 -6.17
CA LEU A 76 18.70 -11.82 -7.26
C LEU A 76 17.62 -10.78 -6.92
N ALA A 77 17.17 -10.73 -5.68
CA ALA A 77 16.16 -9.76 -5.25
C ALA A 77 16.72 -8.32 -5.22
N LYS A 78 18.00 -8.13 -4.87
CA LYS A 78 18.68 -6.83 -4.94
C LYS A 78 18.80 -6.34 -6.40
N ASP A 79 19.19 -7.22 -7.31
CA ASP A 79 19.26 -6.91 -8.75
C ASP A 79 17.88 -6.57 -9.32
N ASP A 80 16.87 -7.38 -9.03
CA ASP A 80 15.49 -7.15 -9.46
C ASP A 80 14.93 -5.82 -8.90
N TRP A 81 15.21 -5.52 -7.64
CA TRP A 81 14.78 -4.26 -7.03
C TRP A 81 15.46 -3.06 -7.68
N ALA A 82 16.77 -3.11 -7.87
CA ALA A 82 17.55 -2.03 -8.47
C ALA A 82 17.06 -1.70 -9.89
N THR A 83 16.63 -2.71 -10.65
CA THR A 83 16.12 -2.56 -12.02
C THR A 83 14.61 -2.27 -12.12
N SER A 84 13.86 -2.46 -11.02
CA SER A 84 12.41 -2.22 -11.00
C SER A 84 12.03 -0.93 -10.29
N ALA A 85 12.74 -0.53 -9.23
CA ALA A 85 12.33 0.55 -8.34
C ALA A 85 12.35 1.94 -9.00
N GLY A 86 13.24 2.15 -9.98
CA GLY A 86 13.30 3.43 -10.71
C GLY A 86 13.79 4.57 -9.84
N PHE A 87 14.85 4.36 -9.06
CA PHE A 87 15.54 5.45 -8.38
C PHE A 87 16.22 6.37 -9.40
N ASP A 88 15.83 7.62 -9.45
CA ASP A 88 16.21 8.59 -10.48
C ASP A 88 16.89 9.86 -9.93
N ARG A 89 17.21 9.90 -8.62
CA ARG A 89 17.75 11.08 -7.94
C ARG A 89 19.02 10.75 -7.19
N GLU A 90 19.94 11.72 -7.15
CA GLU A 90 21.18 11.60 -6.35
C GLU A 90 20.88 11.61 -4.85
N ASP A 91 19.85 12.37 -4.43
CA ASP A 91 19.41 12.49 -3.03
C ASP A 91 18.64 11.26 -2.53
N ASP A 92 18.43 10.22 -3.36
CA ASP A 92 17.84 8.95 -2.93
C ASP A 92 18.77 8.13 -1.99
N HIS A 93 19.57 8.81 -1.14
CA HIS A 93 20.49 8.14 -0.21
C HIS A 93 19.72 7.24 0.79
N TRP A 94 18.84 7.83 1.58
CA TRP A 94 18.05 7.07 2.56
C TRP A 94 17.03 6.14 1.92
N PRO A 95 16.30 6.51 0.86
CA PRO A 95 15.47 5.59 0.09
C PRO A 95 16.19 4.29 -0.30
N ARG A 96 17.40 4.38 -0.85
CA ARG A 96 18.22 3.20 -1.25
C ARG A 96 18.67 2.38 -0.04
N LYS A 97 19.07 3.03 1.07
CA LYS A 97 19.42 2.35 2.32
C LYS A 97 18.26 1.57 2.91
N TRP A 98 17.06 2.15 2.90
CA TRP A 98 15.84 1.46 3.35
C TRP A 98 15.46 0.30 2.45
N ALA A 99 15.59 0.45 1.12
CA ALA A 99 15.35 -0.65 0.18
C ALA A 99 16.30 -1.84 0.46
N GLU A 100 17.59 -1.58 0.63
CA GLU A 100 18.57 -2.62 0.95
C GLU A 100 18.26 -3.32 2.27
N ALA A 101 18.02 -2.55 3.33
CA ALA A 101 17.68 -3.09 4.66
C ALA A 101 16.34 -3.87 4.63
N TYR A 102 15.35 -3.41 3.86
CA TYR A 102 14.09 -4.12 3.68
C TYR A 102 14.26 -5.47 2.97
N LEU A 103 15.10 -5.55 1.95
CA LEU A 103 15.39 -6.81 1.25
C LEU A 103 16.09 -7.81 2.17
N GLU A 104 17.03 -7.35 3.00
CA GLU A 104 17.66 -8.19 4.03
C GLU A 104 16.65 -8.71 5.06
N PHE A 105 15.74 -7.84 5.52
CA PHE A 105 14.63 -8.25 6.38
C PHE A 105 13.70 -9.27 5.70
N ALA A 106 13.37 -9.06 4.42
CA ALA A 106 12.47 -9.95 3.66
C ALA A 106 13.09 -11.33 3.36
N ALA A 107 14.41 -11.41 3.23
CA ALA A 107 15.15 -12.67 3.07
C ALA A 107 15.45 -13.35 4.42
N GLY A 108 15.55 -12.56 5.49
CA GLY A 108 15.98 -12.99 6.82
C GLY A 108 14.84 -13.26 7.80
N GLU A 109 14.65 -12.32 8.74
CA GLU A 109 13.79 -12.54 9.91
C GLU A 109 12.30 -12.36 9.68
N LYS A 110 11.88 -11.62 8.63
CA LYS A 110 10.49 -11.20 8.42
C LYS A 110 9.48 -12.34 8.51
N ARG A 111 9.73 -13.42 7.79
CA ARG A 111 8.80 -14.56 7.79
C ARG A 111 8.68 -15.19 9.18
N ARG A 112 9.81 -15.42 9.85
CA ARG A 112 9.82 -15.99 11.20
C ARG A 112 9.10 -15.08 12.18
N TYR A 113 9.44 -13.79 12.21
CA TYR A 113 8.82 -12.77 13.06
C TYR A 113 7.28 -12.79 12.95
N LEU A 114 6.75 -12.80 11.72
CA LEU A 114 5.31 -12.82 11.49
C LEU A 114 4.66 -14.16 11.86
N CYS A 115 5.33 -15.28 11.56
CA CYS A 115 4.83 -16.60 11.93
C CYS A 115 4.82 -16.82 13.44
N ASP A 116 5.82 -16.30 14.17
CA ASP A 116 5.89 -16.36 15.64
C ASP A 116 4.73 -15.58 16.29
N LEU A 117 4.26 -14.48 15.64
CA LEU A 117 3.05 -13.77 16.01
C LEU A 117 1.74 -14.48 15.57
N GLY A 118 1.85 -15.64 14.95
CA GLY A 118 0.70 -16.47 14.56
C GLY A 118 0.16 -16.22 13.15
N LEU A 119 0.83 -15.40 12.31
CA LEU A 119 0.44 -15.19 10.93
C LEU A 119 0.67 -16.47 10.10
N ARG A 120 -0.25 -16.76 9.18
CA ARG A 120 -0.13 -17.89 8.25
C ARG A 120 -0.25 -17.43 6.81
N LEU A 121 0.53 -18.07 5.94
CA LEU A 121 0.54 -17.81 4.50
C LEU A 121 -0.23 -18.89 3.76
N THR A 122 -0.82 -18.52 2.63
CA THR A 122 -1.35 -19.50 1.67
C THR A 122 -0.19 -20.23 0.96
N PRO A 123 -0.43 -21.42 0.40
CA PRO A 123 0.64 -22.18 -0.25
C PRO A 123 1.05 -21.66 -1.63
N ILE A 124 0.32 -20.70 -2.19
CA ILE A 124 0.58 -20.13 -3.53
C ILE A 124 1.36 -18.84 -3.39
N VAL A 125 2.41 -18.69 -4.19
CA VAL A 125 3.19 -17.46 -4.33
C VAL A 125 2.85 -16.83 -5.68
N GLY A 126 2.40 -15.58 -5.66
CA GLY A 126 2.09 -14.80 -6.86
C GLY A 126 3.23 -13.89 -7.28
N TRP A 127 3.00 -13.19 -8.37
CA TRP A 127 3.88 -12.12 -8.81
C TRP A 127 3.61 -10.86 -7.98
N ALA A 128 4.68 -10.25 -7.54
CA ALA A 128 4.67 -8.83 -7.27
C ALA A 128 4.43 -8.07 -8.55
N GLU A 129 4.75 -7.27 -9.15
CA GLU A 129 4.63 -6.86 -10.54
C GLU A 129 5.76 -7.51 -11.35
N ARG A 130 5.59 -7.74 -12.64
CA ARG A 130 6.68 -8.24 -13.47
C ARG A 130 7.71 -7.13 -13.72
N GLY A 131 7.24 -5.89 -13.93
CA GLY A 131 8.05 -4.67 -13.94
C GLY A 131 9.11 -4.62 -15.04
N GLY A 132 10.03 -3.68 -14.89
CA GLY A 132 11.22 -3.54 -15.71
C GLY A 132 11.07 -2.64 -16.93
N SER A 133 9.93 -2.66 -17.62
CA SER A 133 9.74 -1.87 -18.85
C SER A 133 9.74 -0.36 -18.60
N GLY A 134 9.12 0.10 -17.51
CA GLY A 134 9.05 1.51 -17.14
C GLY A 134 10.40 2.06 -16.65
N ALA A 135 11.17 1.23 -15.93
CA ALA A 135 12.50 1.56 -15.47
C ALA A 135 13.61 1.26 -16.51
N GLY A 136 13.26 0.59 -17.61
CA GLY A 136 14.18 0.30 -18.71
C GLY A 136 15.05 -0.94 -18.53
N GLU A 137 14.79 -1.76 -17.52
CA GLU A 137 15.60 -2.92 -17.16
C GLU A 137 14.75 -4.22 -17.08
N HIS A 138 15.31 -5.32 -16.54
CA HIS A 138 14.65 -6.63 -16.60
C HIS A 138 13.47 -6.84 -15.64
N GLY A 139 13.38 -6.10 -14.54
CA GLY A 139 12.29 -6.22 -13.56
C GLY A 139 12.38 -7.45 -12.65
N ASN A 140 11.23 -7.92 -12.16
CA ASN A 140 11.18 -9.08 -11.28
C ASN A 140 11.43 -10.39 -12.03
N SER A 141 12.41 -11.16 -11.59
CA SER A 141 12.77 -12.45 -12.17
C SER A 141 11.87 -13.60 -11.71
N VAL A 142 11.34 -13.52 -10.49
CA VAL A 142 10.59 -14.62 -9.86
C VAL A 142 9.39 -14.12 -9.03
N PRO A 143 8.36 -14.98 -8.82
CA PRO A 143 7.25 -14.67 -7.93
C PRO A 143 7.70 -14.51 -6.48
N ARG A 144 7.32 -13.38 -5.82
CA ARG A 144 7.64 -13.07 -4.41
C ARG A 144 6.45 -12.64 -3.58
N PHE A 145 5.25 -12.56 -4.17
CA PHE A 145 4.04 -12.11 -3.49
C PHE A 145 3.38 -13.29 -2.75
N HIS A 146 3.48 -13.28 -1.42
CA HIS A 146 2.91 -14.28 -0.53
C HIS A 146 1.60 -13.78 0.05
N LEU A 147 0.52 -14.50 -0.17
CA LEU A 147 -0.80 -14.11 0.30
C LEU A 147 -1.04 -14.61 1.73
N THR A 148 -1.42 -13.70 2.62
CA THR A 148 -1.79 -14.03 4.00
C THR A 148 -3.14 -14.75 4.04
N TRP A 149 -3.22 -15.85 4.77
CA TRP A 149 -4.48 -16.54 5.08
C TRP A 149 -5.25 -15.72 6.11
N GLY A 150 -6.33 -15.08 5.69
CA GLY A 150 -7.10 -14.07 6.44
C GLY A 150 -6.87 -12.63 5.96
N THR A 151 -6.13 -12.45 4.85
CA THR A 151 -5.91 -11.18 4.14
C THR A 151 -5.42 -10.03 5.04
N GLY A 152 -5.75 -8.77 4.75
CA GLY A 152 -5.37 -7.59 5.54
C GLY A 152 -5.81 -7.61 7.01
N PRO A 153 -7.06 -8.01 7.33
CA PRO A 153 -7.50 -8.20 8.70
C PRO A 153 -6.57 -9.07 9.55
N GLU A 154 -6.02 -10.14 8.98
CA GLU A 154 -5.09 -11.02 9.69
C GLU A 154 -3.71 -10.37 9.92
N VAL A 155 -3.21 -9.62 8.92
CA VAL A 155 -1.97 -8.86 9.10
C VAL A 155 -2.12 -7.82 10.21
N VAL A 156 -3.28 -7.18 10.30
CA VAL A 156 -3.58 -6.25 11.40
C VAL A 156 -3.75 -6.98 12.73
N ARG A 157 -4.45 -8.12 12.74
CA ARG A 157 -4.77 -8.89 13.96
C ARG A 157 -3.51 -9.27 14.75
N VAL A 158 -2.47 -9.76 14.08
CA VAL A 158 -1.26 -10.25 14.75
C VAL A 158 -0.49 -9.15 15.50
N PHE A 159 -0.74 -7.88 15.21
CA PHE A 159 -0.22 -6.74 15.96
C PHE A 159 -1.27 -6.10 16.88
N ARG A 160 -2.54 -6.07 16.45
CA ARG A 160 -3.63 -5.53 17.25
C ARG A 160 -3.80 -6.27 18.57
N GLU A 161 -3.89 -7.61 18.53
CA GLU A 161 -4.13 -8.42 19.74
C GLU A 161 -3.06 -8.24 20.83
N PRO A 162 -1.75 -8.26 20.53
CA PRO A 162 -0.73 -7.93 21.54
C PRO A 162 -0.85 -6.50 22.10
N VAL A 163 -1.18 -5.51 21.24
CA VAL A 163 -1.35 -4.13 21.69
C VAL A 163 -2.60 -3.95 22.56
N GLU A 164 -3.73 -4.62 22.21
CA GLU A 164 -4.93 -4.65 23.06
C GLU A 164 -4.67 -5.40 24.40
N THR A 165 -3.81 -6.40 24.40
CA THR A 165 -3.35 -7.06 25.64
C THR A 165 -2.53 -6.09 26.49
N ALA A 166 -1.67 -5.29 25.88
CA ALA A 166 -0.91 -4.25 26.56
C ALA A 166 -1.81 -3.10 27.05
N GLU A 167 -2.89 -2.77 26.33
CA GLU A 167 -3.94 -1.84 26.79
C GLU A 167 -4.59 -2.36 28.08
N ALA A 168 -4.99 -3.62 28.10
CA ALA A 168 -5.57 -4.24 29.30
C ALA A 168 -4.60 -4.30 30.49
N ALA A 169 -3.28 -4.32 30.22
CA ALA A 169 -2.22 -4.27 31.25
C ALA A 169 -1.82 -2.83 31.65
N GLY A 170 -2.43 -1.79 31.08
CA GLY A 170 -2.15 -0.38 31.39
C GLY A 170 -0.85 0.16 30.76
N LEU A 171 -0.26 -0.56 29.79
CA LEU A 171 0.92 -0.10 29.04
C LEU A 171 0.54 0.69 27.77
N VAL A 172 -0.67 0.53 27.26
CA VAL A 172 -1.19 1.28 26.11
C VAL A 172 -2.46 1.99 26.50
N GLU A 173 -2.60 3.21 26.02
CA GLU A 173 -3.85 3.97 26.01
C GLU A 173 -4.19 4.35 24.58
N PHE A 174 -5.45 4.12 24.14
CA PHE A 174 -5.95 4.60 22.87
C PHE A 174 -6.80 5.85 23.06
N ALA A 175 -6.43 6.94 22.39
CA ALA A 175 -7.20 8.17 22.33
C ALA A 175 -7.76 8.34 20.89
N PHE A 176 -8.90 7.69 20.63
CA PHE A 176 -9.63 7.84 19.38
C PHE A 176 -10.34 9.19 19.33
N ARG A 177 -10.64 9.67 18.11
CA ARG A 177 -11.24 10.99 17.88
C ARG A 177 -10.35 12.13 18.34
N HIS A 178 -9.01 11.91 18.37
CA HIS A 178 -8.00 12.91 18.65
C HIS A 178 -7.24 13.21 17.34
N ARG A 179 -7.52 14.36 16.74
CA ARG A 179 -6.86 14.81 15.53
C ARG A 179 -5.66 15.69 15.89
N VAL A 180 -4.48 15.28 15.50
CA VAL A 180 -3.26 16.09 15.67
C VAL A 180 -3.20 17.15 14.58
N ASP A 181 -2.95 18.41 14.99
CA ASP A 181 -2.88 19.58 14.13
C ASP A 181 -1.51 20.27 14.19
N GLU A 182 -0.67 19.95 15.22
CA GLU A 182 0.65 20.56 15.41
C GLU A 182 1.61 19.58 16.12
N LEU A 183 2.89 19.61 15.74
CA LEU A 183 4.00 19.03 16.51
C LEU A 183 4.57 20.09 17.43
N ILE A 184 4.68 19.80 18.73
CA ILE A 184 5.30 20.69 19.71
C ILE A 184 6.81 20.50 19.63
N THR A 185 7.54 21.56 19.30
CA THR A 185 9.00 21.57 19.27
C THR A 185 9.58 22.52 20.31
N GLU A 186 10.59 22.08 21.07
CA GLU A 186 11.33 22.87 22.05
C GLU A 186 12.83 22.63 21.84
N ASP A 187 13.61 23.68 21.70
CA ASP A 187 15.06 23.63 21.44
C ASP A 187 15.44 22.71 20.25
N GLY A 188 14.59 22.66 19.22
CA GLY A 188 14.78 21.82 18.03
C GLY A 188 14.42 20.35 18.21
N ALA A 189 13.87 19.95 19.35
CA ALA A 189 13.40 18.59 19.64
C ALA A 189 11.86 18.53 19.58
N ALA A 190 11.29 17.45 19.06
CA ALA A 190 9.86 17.18 19.19
C ALA A 190 9.57 16.62 20.60
N VAL A 191 8.67 17.29 21.32
CA VAL A 191 8.34 16.99 22.72
C VAL A 191 6.87 16.67 22.95
N GLY A 192 6.05 16.68 21.90
CA GLY A 192 4.63 16.39 22.00
C GLY A 192 3.82 16.79 20.77
N VAL A 193 2.51 16.80 20.94
CA VAL A 193 1.53 17.15 19.92
C VAL A 193 0.40 18.00 20.48
N ARG A 194 -0.19 18.85 19.63
CA ARG A 194 -1.45 19.57 19.89
C ARG A 194 -2.48 19.23 18.83
N GLY A 195 -3.73 19.40 19.18
CA GLY A 195 -4.83 19.20 18.25
C GLY A 195 -6.20 19.33 18.91
N HIS A 196 -7.20 18.76 18.26
CA HIS A 196 -8.60 18.83 18.69
C HIS A 196 -9.19 17.44 18.92
N THR A 197 -9.90 17.29 20.03
CA THR A 197 -10.84 16.17 20.16
C THR A 197 -12.02 16.40 19.23
N LEU A 198 -12.41 15.36 18.51
CA LEU A 198 -13.53 15.42 17.57
C LEU A 198 -14.79 14.83 18.22
N ALA A 199 -15.96 15.27 17.78
CA ALA A 199 -17.24 14.73 18.22
C ALA A 199 -17.28 13.19 18.04
N PRO A 200 -17.93 12.46 18.96
CA PRO A 200 -18.05 11.01 18.87
C PRO A 200 -18.61 10.57 17.51
N SER A 201 -18.11 9.48 16.97
CA SER A 201 -18.60 8.86 15.75
C SER A 201 -18.76 7.35 15.97
N HIS A 202 -19.89 6.83 15.48
CA HIS A 202 -20.22 5.40 15.47
C HIS A 202 -20.30 4.84 14.05
N THR A 203 -19.72 5.55 13.07
CA THR A 203 -19.67 5.08 11.69
C THR A 203 -18.92 3.75 11.60
N ALA A 204 -19.35 2.92 10.66
CA ALA A 204 -18.66 1.67 10.37
C ALA A 204 -17.25 1.95 9.80
N ARG A 205 -16.40 0.94 9.83
CA ARG A 205 -15.05 1.00 9.28
C ARG A 205 -15.05 1.51 7.83
N GLY A 206 -14.19 2.49 7.55
CA GLY A 206 -14.01 3.08 6.23
C GLY A 206 -15.06 4.12 5.83
N VAL A 207 -16.20 4.15 6.51
CA VAL A 207 -17.22 5.19 6.28
C VAL A 207 -16.73 6.51 6.87
N GLU A 208 -16.86 7.58 6.10
CA GLU A 208 -16.46 8.92 6.49
C GLU A 208 -17.13 9.33 7.81
N SER A 209 -16.33 9.84 8.75
CA SER A 209 -16.78 10.33 10.04
C SER A 209 -16.82 11.86 10.07
N ASN A 210 -17.61 12.43 10.98
CA ASN A 210 -17.64 13.88 11.18
C ASN A 210 -16.25 14.42 11.59
N ARG A 211 -16.05 15.73 11.42
CA ARG A 211 -14.83 16.47 11.81
C ARG A 211 -15.12 17.61 12.78
N ASP A 212 -16.28 17.54 13.47
CA ASP A 212 -16.70 18.57 14.42
C ASP A 212 -15.73 18.61 15.62
N GLU A 213 -15.08 19.74 15.80
CA GLU A 213 -14.11 19.99 16.87
C GLU A 213 -14.83 20.29 18.18
N LEU A 214 -14.37 19.71 19.29
CA LEU A 214 -14.95 19.92 20.61
C LEU A 214 -14.02 20.71 21.54
N THR A 215 -12.83 20.17 21.82
CA THR A 215 -11.88 20.77 22.77
C THR A 215 -10.46 20.62 22.25
N ASP A 216 -9.61 21.59 22.60
CA ASP A 216 -8.18 21.50 22.37
C ASP A 216 -7.54 20.48 23.31
N PHE A 217 -6.44 19.89 22.87
CA PHE A 217 -5.55 19.11 23.72
C PHE A 217 -4.09 19.44 23.46
N GLU A 218 -3.27 19.28 24.49
CA GLU A 218 -1.82 19.25 24.41
C GLU A 218 -1.32 18.01 25.16
N LEU A 219 -0.49 17.20 24.49
CA LEU A 219 0.05 15.95 25.03
C LEU A 219 1.56 15.90 24.79
N ARG A 220 2.29 15.49 25.82
CA ARG A 220 3.77 15.49 25.79
C ARG A 220 4.34 14.11 26.04
N ALA A 221 5.40 13.78 25.31
CA ALA A 221 6.20 12.59 25.49
C ALA A 221 7.62 12.81 24.96
N PRO A 222 8.62 12.08 25.47
CA PRO A 222 10.01 12.16 24.97
C PRO A 222 10.17 11.61 23.54
N ALA A 223 9.20 10.87 23.02
CA ALA A 223 9.19 10.38 21.65
C ALA A 223 7.79 10.55 21.01
N VAL A 224 7.75 11.06 19.78
CA VAL A 224 6.57 11.16 18.92
C VAL A 224 6.83 10.36 17.65
N ILE A 225 5.97 9.38 17.34
CA ILE A 225 6.08 8.51 16.16
C ILE A 225 4.91 8.77 15.23
N VAL A 226 5.16 9.35 14.07
CA VAL A 226 4.15 9.67 13.05
C VAL A 226 3.92 8.46 12.15
N THR A 227 2.66 7.95 12.10
CA THR A 227 2.28 6.74 11.34
C THR A 227 0.94 6.91 10.60
N THR A 228 0.69 8.10 10.09
CA THR A 228 -0.62 8.60 9.64
C THR A 228 -1.01 8.24 8.21
N GLY A 229 -0.19 7.45 7.49
CA GLY A 229 -0.47 7.07 6.11
C GLY A 229 -0.10 8.15 5.09
N GLY A 230 -0.66 8.07 3.89
CA GLY A 230 -0.32 8.92 2.75
C GLY A 230 -1.44 9.85 2.30
N ILE A 231 -1.42 10.26 1.02
CA ILE A 231 -2.35 11.25 0.41
C ILE A 231 -3.41 10.60 -0.49
N GLY A 232 -3.58 9.28 -0.46
CA GLY A 232 -4.29 8.54 -1.50
C GLY A 232 -5.76 8.91 -1.73
N HIS A 233 -6.43 9.62 -0.82
CA HIS A 233 -7.78 10.16 -1.01
C HIS A 233 -7.79 11.70 -1.11
N ASN A 234 -6.64 12.35 -1.04
CA ASN A 234 -6.54 13.79 -1.22
C ASN A 234 -6.14 14.13 -2.66
N PHE A 235 -7.12 14.17 -3.56
CA PHE A 235 -6.90 14.42 -4.99
C PHE A 235 -6.29 15.78 -5.29
N GLU A 236 -6.54 16.78 -4.45
CA GLU A 236 -5.91 18.10 -4.59
C GLU A 236 -4.39 18.02 -4.35
N LEU A 237 -3.95 17.31 -3.29
CA LEU A 237 -2.53 17.08 -3.08
C LEU A 237 -1.94 16.15 -4.14
N MET A 238 -2.66 15.13 -4.58
CA MET A 238 -2.21 14.26 -5.67
C MET A 238 -2.01 15.05 -6.96
N LYS A 239 -2.96 15.92 -7.33
CA LYS A 239 -2.86 16.80 -8.50
C LYS A 239 -1.70 17.78 -8.38
N LYS A 240 -1.52 18.39 -7.19
CA LYS A 240 -0.40 19.31 -6.91
C LYS A 240 0.96 18.68 -7.13
N TYR A 241 1.12 17.40 -6.78
CA TYR A 241 2.39 16.68 -6.83
C TYR A 241 2.49 15.69 -8.00
N TRP A 242 1.48 15.64 -8.87
CA TRP A 242 1.45 14.71 -9.99
C TRP A 242 2.65 14.90 -10.92
N PRO A 243 3.40 13.83 -11.27
CA PRO A 243 4.58 13.91 -12.10
C PRO A 243 4.21 13.99 -13.60
N VAL A 244 3.75 15.16 -14.07
CA VAL A 244 3.29 15.39 -15.45
C VAL A 244 4.33 14.95 -16.49
N ASP A 245 5.60 15.27 -16.25
CA ASP A 245 6.69 14.90 -17.17
C ASP A 245 6.89 13.39 -17.31
N ARG A 246 6.50 12.62 -16.30
CA ARG A 246 6.64 11.16 -16.28
C ARG A 246 5.39 10.43 -16.76
N LEU A 247 4.22 10.85 -16.32
CA LEU A 247 2.97 10.13 -16.51
C LEU A 247 2.01 10.82 -17.49
N GLY A 248 2.21 12.08 -17.83
CA GLY A 248 1.26 12.90 -18.56
C GLY A 248 0.33 13.67 -17.61
N GLU A 249 -0.71 14.31 -18.15
CA GLU A 249 -1.64 15.14 -17.38
C GLU A 249 -2.36 14.32 -16.28
N PHE A 250 -2.74 15.03 -15.21
CA PHE A 250 -3.56 14.40 -14.15
C PHE A 250 -4.92 14.00 -14.72
N PRO A 251 -5.42 12.77 -14.45
CA PRO A 251 -6.67 12.28 -15.01
C PRO A 251 -7.88 13.11 -14.53
N ASP A 252 -8.86 13.30 -15.40
CA ASP A 252 -10.13 13.96 -15.05
C ASP A 252 -10.96 13.11 -14.08
N THR A 253 -10.82 11.77 -14.17
CA THR A 253 -11.48 10.80 -13.30
C THR A 253 -10.46 9.92 -12.61
N MET A 254 -10.37 10.03 -11.29
CA MET A 254 -9.56 9.16 -10.44
C MET A 254 -10.45 8.49 -9.40
N LEU A 255 -10.44 7.15 -9.35
CA LEU A 255 -11.11 6.41 -8.29
C LEU A 255 -10.25 6.37 -7.03
N ALA A 256 -10.90 6.29 -5.85
CA ALA A 256 -10.22 6.19 -4.57
C ALA A 256 -10.07 4.74 -4.10
N GLY A 257 -8.85 4.24 -4.07
CA GLY A 257 -8.53 2.91 -3.54
C GLY A 257 -8.34 2.87 -2.02
N VAL A 258 -8.58 3.97 -1.32
CA VAL A 258 -8.39 4.12 0.14
C VAL A 258 -9.49 5.01 0.74
N PRO A 259 -9.81 4.84 2.04
CA PRO A 259 -10.84 5.65 2.72
C PRO A 259 -10.50 7.15 2.78
N ALA A 260 -11.52 7.99 2.95
CA ALA A 260 -11.42 9.46 2.97
C ALA A 260 -10.45 10.04 4.01
N HIS A 261 -10.20 9.33 5.11
CA HIS A 261 -9.25 9.77 6.14
C HIS A 261 -7.76 9.63 5.76
N VAL A 262 -7.46 9.13 4.57
CA VAL A 262 -6.09 9.07 4.04
C VAL A 262 -5.80 10.39 3.31
N ASP A 263 -5.64 11.45 4.10
CA ASP A 263 -5.67 12.85 3.67
C ASP A 263 -4.30 13.55 3.62
N GLY A 264 -3.25 12.93 4.20
CA GLY A 264 -1.88 13.43 4.16
C GLY A 264 -1.57 14.63 5.07
N ARG A 265 -2.45 15.01 5.99
CA ARG A 265 -2.30 16.19 6.86
C ARG A 265 -0.96 16.26 7.57
N MET A 266 -0.50 15.15 8.15
CA MET A 266 0.74 15.13 8.93
C MET A 266 2.01 15.36 8.11
N LEU A 267 1.97 15.23 6.78
CA LEU A 267 3.12 15.57 5.94
C LEU A 267 3.43 17.08 6.03
N GLN A 268 2.42 17.92 5.90
CA GLN A 268 2.58 19.38 6.01
C GLN A 268 2.90 19.79 7.46
N ILE A 269 2.21 19.21 8.44
CA ILE A 269 2.44 19.50 9.87
C ILE A 269 3.89 19.18 10.26
N ALA A 270 4.45 18.07 9.79
CA ALA A 270 5.82 17.70 10.07
C ALA A 270 6.83 18.62 9.34
N GLU A 271 6.52 19.01 8.09
CA GLU A 271 7.34 19.98 7.33
C GLU A 271 7.36 21.35 8.02
N ASP A 272 6.21 21.84 8.51
CA ASP A 272 6.11 23.08 9.26
C ASP A 272 6.92 23.04 10.56
N ALA A 273 7.09 21.83 11.15
CA ALA A 273 7.97 21.58 12.29
C ALA A 273 9.45 21.38 11.91
N GLY A 274 9.83 21.60 10.66
CA GLY A 274 11.20 21.53 10.16
C GLY A 274 11.65 20.17 9.64
N ALA A 275 10.75 19.20 9.42
CA ALA A 275 11.08 17.89 8.88
C ALA A 275 11.40 17.97 7.36
N SER A 276 12.33 17.11 6.92
CA SER A 276 12.60 16.87 5.51
C SER A 276 11.46 16.05 4.89
N LEU A 277 10.85 16.59 3.82
CA LEU A 277 9.81 15.91 3.03
C LEU A 277 10.26 15.82 1.58
N ILE A 278 10.58 14.62 1.12
CA ILE A 278 11.17 14.38 -0.21
C ILE A 278 10.28 13.51 -1.10
N ASN A 279 10.56 13.50 -2.39
CA ASN A 279 9.93 12.61 -3.38
C ASN A 279 8.40 12.73 -3.45
N ARG A 280 7.84 13.92 -3.24
CA ARG A 280 6.37 14.18 -3.18
C ARG A 280 5.63 13.76 -4.44
N ASP A 281 6.31 13.79 -5.58
CA ASP A 281 5.82 13.40 -6.91
C ASP A 281 5.85 11.89 -7.17
N ARG A 282 6.36 11.09 -6.23
CA ARG A 282 6.31 9.63 -6.31
C ARG A 282 4.98 9.12 -5.76
N ILE A 283 4.05 8.92 -6.67
CA ILE A 283 2.69 8.48 -6.41
C ILE A 283 2.47 7.14 -7.11
N TRP A 284 1.80 6.20 -6.46
CA TRP A 284 1.41 4.92 -7.02
C TRP A 284 -0.10 4.85 -7.20
N ALA A 285 -0.53 4.76 -8.43
CA ALA A 285 -1.90 4.50 -8.83
C ALA A 285 -1.96 3.24 -9.70
N TYR A 286 -3.12 2.65 -9.85
CA TYR A 286 -3.35 1.49 -10.70
C TYR A 286 -4.13 1.86 -11.94
N THR A 287 -3.96 1.07 -12.98
CA THR A 287 -4.64 1.22 -14.27
C THR A 287 -5.87 0.32 -14.41
N GLU A 288 -6.08 -0.60 -13.47
CA GLU A 288 -7.16 -1.58 -13.50
C GLU A 288 -8.24 -1.29 -12.44
N GLY A 289 -8.57 -0.01 -12.25
CA GLY A 289 -9.63 0.44 -11.35
C GLY A 289 -11.02 0.28 -11.95
N ILE A 290 -11.97 -0.16 -11.15
CA ILE A 290 -13.40 -0.20 -11.47
C ILE A 290 -14.20 0.43 -10.34
N GLU A 291 -15.36 1.02 -10.66
CA GLU A 291 -16.27 1.56 -9.65
C GLU A 291 -16.83 0.43 -8.77
N ASN A 292 -16.82 0.65 -7.46
CA ASN A 292 -17.48 -0.28 -6.56
C ASN A 292 -19.00 -0.07 -6.59
N TRP A 293 -19.75 -1.05 -7.02
CA TRP A 293 -21.22 -1.01 -7.04
C TRP A 293 -21.86 -0.86 -5.65
N ASN A 294 -21.08 -1.18 -4.59
CA ASN A 294 -21.50 -1.02 -3.19
C ASN A 294 -20.41 -0.25 -2.41
N PRO A 295 -20.29 1.08 -2.63
CA PRO A 295 -19.18 1.88 -2.11
C PRO A 295 -19.24 2.02 -0.58
N ILE A 296 -18.08 1.99 0.07
CA ILE A 296 -17.89 2.21 1.51
C ILE A 296 -17.46 3.66 1.79
N TRP A 297 -16.70 4.26 0.87
CA TRP A 297 -16.24 5.65 0.92
C TRP A 297 -16.50 6.36 -0.41
N PRO A 298 -16.42 7.71 -0.47
CA PRO A 298 -16.56 8.45 -1.73
C PRO A 298 -15.58 7.96 -2.80
N GLU A 299 -16.00 7.95 -4.06
CA GLU A 299 -15.23 7.48 -5.23
C GLU A 299 -14.59 6.09 -5.05
N HIS A 300 -15.18 5.22 -4.23
CA HIS A 300 -14.62 3.91 -3.92
C HIS A 300 -14.38 3.06 -5.16
N GLY A 301 -13.11 2.88 -5.49
CA GLY A 301 -12.66 2.01 -6.56
C GLY A 301 -12.08 0.69 -6.06
N ILE A 302 -12.31 -0.36 -6.84
CA ILE A 302 -11.73 -1.70 -6.65
C ILE A 302 -10.71 -1.93 -7.76
N ARG A 303 -9.53 -2.48 -7.42
CA ARG A 303 -8.57 -2.92 -8.41
C ARG A 303 -8.87 -4.35 -8.86
N ILE A 304 -8.94 -4.57 -10.16
CA ILE A 304 -8.81 -5.90 -10.75
C ILE A 304 -7.33 -6.28 -10.72
N ILE A 305 -7.02 -7.47 -10.20
CA ILE A 305 -5.71 -8.11 -10.33
C ILE A 305 -5.85 -9.09 -11.49
N PRO A 306 -5.44 -8.75 -12.71
CA PRO A 306 -5.71 -9.56 -13.88
C PRO A 306 -4.69 -10.69 -14.08
N GLY A 307 -5.09 -11.74 -14.79
CA GLY A 307 -4.18 -12.65 -15.45
C GLY A 307 -3.82 -12.14 -16.86
N PRO A 308 -2.97 -12.86 -17.61
CA PRO A 308 -2.37 -12.32 -18.83
C PRO A 308 -3.26 -12.34 -20.07
N SER A 309 -4.47 -12.92 -20.02
CA SER A 309 -5.20 -13.31 -21.23
C SER A 309 -6.19 -12.26 -21.75
N SER A 310 -6.63 -11.31 -20.92
CA SER A 310 -7.49 -10.20 -21.35
C SER A 310 -6.78 -9.35 -22.39
N MET A 311 -7.44 -9.03 -23.51
CA MET A 311 -6.90 -8.03 -24.44
C MET A 311 -7.14 -6.64 -23.88
N TRP A 312 -6.15 -5.77 -24.00
CA TRP A 312 -6.19 -4.41 -23.49
C TRP A 312 -6.26 -3.39 -24.62
N PHE A 313 -7.26 -2.52 -24.55
CA PHE A 313 -7.53 -1.51 -25.55
C PHE A 313 -7.59 -0.11 -24.92
N ASP A 314 -7.20 0.89 -25.71
CA ASP A 314 -7.42 2.28 -25.34
C ASP A 314 -8.91 2.67 -25.41
N ALA A 315 -9.22 3.92 -25.08
CA ALA A 315 -10.58 4.46 -25.13
C ALA A 315 -11.22 4.40 -26.51
N GLY A 316 -10.42 4.43 -27.58
CA GLY A 316 -10.87 4.36 -28.98
C GLY A 316 -10.95 2.95 -29.55
N GLY A 317 -10.65 1.92 -28.77
CA GLY A 317 -10.68 0.52 -29.23
C GLY A 317 -9.42 0.08 -30.00
N ASN A 318 -8.29 0.77 -29.83
CA ASN A 318 -7.01 0.33 -30.35
C ASN A 318 -6.30 -0.54 -29.31
N ARG A 319 -5.84 -1.72 -29.72
CA ARG A 319 -5.09 -2.62 -28.85
C ARG A 319 -3.76 -1.99 -28.43
N PHE A 320 -3.45 -1.99 -27.15
CA PHE A 320 -2.16 -1.51 -26.68
C PHE A 320 -1.00 -2.35 -27.25
N PRO A 321 0.12 -1.69 -27.61
CA PRO A 321 1.30 -2.40 -28.09
C PRO A 321 2.00 -3.14 -26.95
N ALA A 322 2.79 -4.15 -27.31
CA ALA A 322 3.69 -4.82 -26.37
C ALA A 322 4.65 -3.79 -25.71
N PRO A 323 5.00 -3.94 -24.46
CA PRO A 323 4.62 -4.97 -23.48
C PRO A 323 3.47 -4.57 -22.53
N ASN A 324 2.58 -3.65 -22.94
CA ASN A 324 1.44 -3.23 -22.11
C ASN A 324 0.40 -4.36 -22.00
N TYR A 325 0.71 -5.36 -21.20
CA TYR A 325 -0.16 -6.49 -20.90
C TYR A 325 -0.63 -6.46 -19.47
N PRO A 326 -1.80 -7.06 -19.17
CA PRO A 326 -2.30 -7.15 -17.81
C PRO A 326 -1.27 -7.74 -16.85
N GLY A 327 -0.97 -7.00 -15.75
CA GLY A 327 -0.05 -7.44 -14.69
C GLY A 327 1.45 -7.38 -15.03
N PHE A 328 1.86 -6.61 -16.06
CA PHE A 328 3.27 -6.45 -16.42
C PHE A 328 3.92 -5.22 -15.79
N ASP A 329 3.49 -4.02 -16.16
CA ASP A 329 4.11 -2.76 -15.71
C ASP A 329 3.04 -1.67 -15.61
N THR A 330 2.66 -1.32 -14.39
CA THR A 330 1.59 -0.36 -14.10
C THR A 330 1.96 1.05 -14.57
N ASN A 331 3.16 1.54 -14.26
CA ASN A 331 3.56 2.91 -14.60
C ASN A 331 3.69 3.13 -16.12
N ARG A 332 4.29 2.18 -16.82
CA ARG A 332 4.37 2.23 -18.27
C ARG A 332 2.98 2.23 -18.91
N THR A 333 2.11 1.35 -18.43
CA THR A 333 0.74 1.26 -18.98
C THR A 333 -0.06 2.52 -18.66
N MET A 334 0.07 3.08 -17.46
CA MET A 334 -0.57 4.34 -17.07
C MET A 334 -0.15 5.48 -18.00
N ARG A 335 1.16 5.61 -18.23
CA ARG A 335 1.69 6.59 -19.18
C ARG A 335 1.09 6.38 -20.58
N THR A 336 1.07 5.12 -21.06
CA THR A 336 0.50 4.80 -22.39
C THR A 336 -0.98 5.16 -22.48
N ILE A 337 -1.76 4.95 -21.42
CA ILE A 337 -3.18 5.36 -21.36
C ILE A 337 -3.28 6.89 -21.46
N LEU A 338 -2.58 7.63 -20.61
CA LEU A 338 -2.66 9.09 -20.57
C LEU A 338 -2.12 9.77 -21.85
N GLU A 339 -1.11 9.19 -22.51
CA GLU A 339 -0.61 9.64 -23.82
C GLU A 339 -1.67 9.57 -24.94
N THR A 340 -2.75 8.77 -24.77
CA THR A 340 -3.89 8.76 -25.70
C THR A 340 -4.80 10.00 -25.59
N GLY A 341 -4.61 10.83 -24.57
CA GLY A 341 -5.49 11.95 -24.23
C GLY A 341 -6.77 11.53 -23.49
N HIS A 342 -6.82 10.28 -23.01
CA HIS A 342 -7.92 9.72 -22.22
C HIS A 342 -7.40 9.09 -20.94
N ASP A 343 -8.26 9.01 -19.91
CA ASP A 343 -7.93 8.51 -18.57
C ASP A 343 -8.57 7.15 -18.25
N TYR A 344 -9.03 6.43 -19.25
CA TYR A 344 -9.62 5.11 -19.12
C TYR A 344 -9.25 4.20 -20.29
N SER A 345 -9.45 2.90 -20.09
CA SER A 345 -9.13 1.86 -21.06
C SER A 345 -10.12 0.71 -20.97
N TRP A 346 -9.96 -0.32 -21.80
CA TRP A 346 -10.88 -1.46 -21.86
C TRP A 346 -10.16 -2.78 -21.81
N PHE A 347 -10.59 -3.70 -20.93
CA PHE A 347 -10.35 -5.13 -21.14
C PHE A 347 -11.44 -5.73 -21.98
N VAL A 348 -11.05 -6.60 -22.94
CA VAL A 348 -11.97 -7.48 -23.67
C VAL A 348 -11.53 -8.92 -23.49
N LEU A 349 -12.46 -9.76 -23.07
CA LEU A 349 -12.25 -11.15 -22.67
C LEU A 349 -13.53 -11.96 -22.81
N ASN A 350 -13.52 -13.22 -22.37
CA ASN A 350 -14.72 -14.05 -22.26
C ASN A 350 -14.86 -14.68 -20.86
N GLU A 351 -15.96 -15.38 -20.62
CA GLU A 351 -16.29 -16.00 -19.33
C GLU A 351 -15.19 -16.95 -18.83
N SER A 352 -14.58 -17.74 -19.70
CA SER A 352 -13.49 -18.65 -19.31
C SER A 352 -12.26 -17.92 -18.79
N ILE A 353 -11.96 -16.72 -19.30
CA ILE A 353 -10.85 -15.88 -18.84
C ILE A 353 -11.19 -15.26 -17.50
N ILE A 354 -12.35 -14.57 -17.37
CA ILE A 354 -12.70 -13.86 -16.14
C ILE A 354 -12.79 -14.82 -14.95
N ARG A 355 -13.41 -15.98 -15.15
CA ARG A 355 -13.55 -17.00 -14.11
C ARG A 355 -12.21 -17.43 -13.51
N LYS A 356 -11.16 -17.58 -14.33
CA LYS A 356 -9.87 -18.10 -13.87
C LYS A 356 -8.86 -17.02 -13.52
N GLU A 357 -8.88 -15.91 -14.22
CA GLU A 357 -7.80 -14.93 -14.19
C GLU A 357 -8.11 -13.70 -13.36
N PHE A 358 -9.39 -13.36 -13.16
CA PHE A 358 -9.72 -12.21 -12.34
C PHE A 358 -9.63 -12.55 -10.85
N ALA A 359 -8.94 -11.69 -10.14
CA ALA A 359 -9.03 -11.54 -8.70
C ALA A 359 -9.24 -10.05 -8.42
N LEU A 360 -9.86 -9.75 -7.30
CA LEU A 360 -10.07 -8.39 -6.85
C LEU A 360 -9.12 -8.09 -5.69
N SER A 361 -8.58 -6.89 -5.66
CA SER A 361 -7.86 -6.42 -4.47
C SER A 361 -8.89 -6.04 -3.40
N GLY A 362 -8.48 -6.16 -2.13
CA GLY A 362 -9.36 -5.82 -1.01
C GLY A 362 -9.80 -7.04 -0.21
N SER A 363 -9.79 -6.89 1.11
CA SER A 363 -10.24 -7.94 2.03
C SER A 363 -11.75 -8.18 1.92
N GLU A 364 -12.53 -7.13 1.66
CA GLU A 364 -13.98 -7.14 1.47
C GLU A 364 -14.42 -7.86 0.18
N GLN A 365 -13.52 -7.92 -0.80
CA GLN A 365 -13.74 -8.59 -2.09
C GLN A 365 -13.32 -10.08 -2.08
N ASN A 366 -12.75 -10.56 -0.98
CA ASN A 366 -12.24 -11.93 -0.85
C ASN A 366 -12.73 -12.58 0.46
N PRO A 367 -14.06 -12.73 0.66
CA PRO A 367 -14.60 -13.25 1.92
C PRO A 367 -14.12 -14.68 2.23
N ASP A 368 -13.90 -15.51 1.22
CA ASP A 368 -13.37 -16.86 1.36
C ASP A 368 -11.99 -16.89 2.04
N LEU A 369 -11.11 -16.00 1.62
CA LEU A 369 -9.76 -15.89 2.19
C LEU A 369 -9.78 -15.12 3.51
N THR A 370 -10.57 -14.05 3.59
CA THR A 370 -10.65 -13.15 4.75
C THR A 370 -11.25 -13.85 5.96
N GLU A 371 -12.33 -14.61 5.77
CA GLU A 371 -13.00 -15.39 6.82
C GLU A 371 -12.35 -16.75 7.06
N LYS A 372 -11.31 -17.09 6.29
CA LYS A 372 -10.58 -18.36 6.37
C LYS A 372 -11.47 -19.59 6.13
N ASP A 373 -12.47 -19.46 5.25
CA ASP A 373 -13.38 -20.56 4.92
C ASP A 373 -12.81 -21.44 3.80
N ILE A 374 -12.27 -22.59 4.21
CA ILE A 374 -11.69 -23.58 3.30
C ILE A 374 -12.76 -24.15 2.34
N ARG A 375 -14.03 -24.21 2.74
CA ARG A 375 -15.11 -24.77 1.90
C ARG A 375 -15.38 -23.83 0.72
N ILE A 376 -15.56 -22.54 0.98
CA ILE A 376 -15.74 -21.52 -0.06
C ILE A 376 -14.50 -21.48 -0.98
N THR A 377 -13.29 -21.56 -0.42
CA THR A 377 -12.04 -21.62 -1.21
C THR A 377 -11.99 -22.84 -2.13
N LEU A 378 -12.42 -24.01 -1.66
CA LEU A 378 -12.49 -25.24 -2.48
C LEU A 378 -13.58 -25.14 -3.54
N ASP A 379 -14.74 -24.56 -3.21
CA ASP A 379 -15.82 -24.33 -4.16
C ASP A 379 -15.40 -23.35 -5.25
N ARG A 380 -14.66 -22.29 -4.93
CA ARG A 380 -14.05 -21.37 -5.91
C ARG A 380 -13.17 -22.08 -6.94
N VAL A 381 -12.40 -23.10 -6.51
CA VAL A 381 -11.54 -23.88 -7.42
C VAL A 381 -12.34 -24.84 -8.29
N ARG A 382 -13.51 -25.31 -7.82
CA ARG A 382 -14.35 -26.32 -8.49
C ARG A 382 -15.51 -25.72 -9.28
N SER A 383 -15.92 -24.50 -8.97
CA SER A 383 -17.06 -23.82 -9.58
C SER A 383 -16.92 -23.68 -11.09
N SER A 384 -18.03 -23.75 -11.80
CA SER A 384 -18.17 -23.36 -13.21
C SER A 384 -18.26 -21.84 -13.38
N ASP A 385 -18.56 -21.09 -12.31
CA ASP A 385 -18.80 -19.65 -12.33
C ASP A 385 -17.60 -18.88 -11.78
N ALA A 386 -17.53 -17.58 -12.05
CA ALA A 386 -16.55 -16.70 -11.44
C ALA A 386 -16.80 -16.56 -9.91
N PRO A 387 -15.82 -16.10 -9.12
CA PRO A 387 -16.05 -15.82 -7.69
C PRO A 387 -17.23 -14.87 -7.48
N GLY A 388 -18.00 -15.08 -6.39
CA GLY A 388 -19.21 -14.32 -6.10
C GLY A 388 -19.11 -12.79 -6.23
N PRO A 389 -18.05 -12.14 -5.71
CA PRO A 389 -17.83 -10.70 -5.91
C PRO A 389 -17.68 -10.29 -7.38
N ILE A 390 -17.07 -11.13 -8.22
CA ILE A 390 -16.95 -10.89 -9.68
C ILE A 390 -18.30 -11.05 -10.36
N GLU A 391 -19.10 -12.06 -9.98
CA GLU A 391 -20.46 -12.21 -10.48
C GLU A 391 -21.36 -11.02 -10.09
N ALA A 392 -21.18 -10.48 -8.89
CA ALA A 392 -21.89 -9.27 -8.46
C ALA A 392 -21.48 -8.06 -9.33
N LEU A 393 -20.19 -7.90 -9.64
CA LEU A 393 -19.72 -6.84 -10.55
C LEU A 393 -20.25 -6.99 -11.97
N LYS A 394 -20.29 -8.21 -12.52
CA LYS A 394 -20.88 -8.47 -13.84
C LYS A 394 -22.36 -8.07 -13.88
N LYS A 395 -23.07 -8.23 -12.75
CA LYS A 395 -24.52 -7.95 -12.65
C LYS A 395 -24.86 -6.51 -12.30
N TYR A 396 -24.10 -5.90 -11.41
CA TYR A 396 -24.42 -4.60 -10.80
C TYR A 396 -23.40 -3.50 -11.12
N GLY A 397 -22.20 -3.86 -11.59
CA GLY A 397 -21.13 -2.92 -11.86
C GLY A 397 -21.41 -2.11 -13.13
N SER A 398 -21.24 -0.79 -13.04
CA SER A 398 -21.39 0.15 -14.16
C SER A 398 -20.36 -0.05 -15.26
N ASP A 399 -19.21 -0.63 -14.93
CA ASP A 399 -18.07 -0.78 -15.84
C ASP A 399 -18.11 -2.07 -16.68
N PHE A 400 -19.03 -2.99 -16.40
CA PHE A 400 -19.08 -4.28 -17.06
C PHE A 400 -20.12 -4.32 -18.19
N VAL A 401 -19.72 -4.86 -19.35
CA VAL A 401 -20.59 -5.24 -20.45
C VAL A 401 -20.48 -6.76 -20.61
N VAL A 402 -21.61 -7.45 -20.56
CA VAL A 402 -21.73 -8.90 -20.85
C VAL A 402 -22.62 -9.06 -22.07
N ALA A 403 -22.13 -9.74 -23.11
CA ALA A 403 -22.78 -9.79 -24.42
C ALA A 403 -22.64 -11.16 -25.06
N GLU A 404 -23.66 -11.58 -25.80
CA GLU A 404 -23.65 -12.83 -26.57
C GLU A 404 -23.05 -12.63 -27.96
N THR A 405 -23.12 -11.40 -28.50
CA THR A 405 -22.63 -11.06 -29.83
C THR A 405 -21.59 -9.95 -29.80
N THR A 406 -20.82 -9.82 -30.85
CA THR A 406 -19.81 -8.74 -31.00
C THR A 406 -20.47 -7.37 -31.13
N GLU A 407 -21.63 -7.31 -31.76
CA GLU A 407 -22.42 -6.11 -31.94
C GLU A 407 -22.94 -5.58 -30.61
N GLU A 408 -23.50 -6.46 -29.77
CA GLU A 408 -23.93 -6.11 -28.41
C GLU A 408 -22.76 -5.66 -27.55
N LEU A 409 -21.60 -6.32 -27.65
CA LEU A 409 -20.40 -5.95 -26.92
C LEU A 409 -19.98 -4.51 -27.23
N VAL A 410 -19.81 -4.19 -28.52
CA VAL A 410 -19.36 -2.85 -28.93
C VAL A 410 -20.41 -1.79 -28.66
N ALA A 411 -21.71 -2.10 -28.84
CA ALA A 411 -22.79 -1.20 -28.46
C ALA A 411 -22.74 -0.86 -26.94
N GLY A 412 -22.59 -1.89 -26.11
CA GLY A 412 -22.46 -1.71 -24.65
C GLY A 412 -21.19 -0.96 -24.22
N MET A 413 -20.07 -1.14 -24.91
CA MET A 413 -18.85 -0.35 -24.71
C MET A 413 -19.09 1.12 -25.06
N ASN A 414 -19.73 1.41 -26.20
CA ASN A 414 -20.03 2.76 -26.64
C ASN A 414 -21.03 3.47 -25.72
N GLU A 415 -22.00 2.76 -25.15
CA GLU A 415 -22.93 3.30 -24.17
C GLU A 415 -22.22 3.78 -22.89
N ARG A 416 -21.13 3.11 -22.48
CA ARG A 416 -20.33 3.40 -21.28
C ARG A 416 -19.11 4.25 -21.57
N SER A 417 -18.80 4.52 -22.83
CA SER A 417 -17.65 5.34 -23.24
C SER A 417 -17.82 6.79 -22.77
N ARG A 418 -16.73 7.38 -22.28
CA ARG A 418 -16.60 8.81 -21.95
C ARG A 418 -15.82 9.57 -23.03
N GLY A 419 -15.49 8.93 -24.14
CA GLY A 419 -14.60 9.44 -25.18
C GLY A 419 -15.06 9.06 -26.58
N PRO A 420 -14.13 8.66 -27.47
CA PRO A 420 -14.43 8.37 -28.86
C PRO A 420 -15.36 7.16 -29.01
N VAL A 421 -16.09 7.16 -30.12
CA VAL A 421 -16.91 6.01 -30.53
C VAL A 421 -15.98 4.89 -31.02
N ILE A 422 -16.14 3.70 -30.47
CA ILE A 422 -15.40 2.50 -30.86
C ILE A 422 -16.02 1.94 -32.14
N ASP A 423 -15.19 1.78 -33.18
CA ASP A 423 -15.60 1.13 -34.43
C ASP A 423 -15.62 -0.40 -34.26
N HIS A 424 -16.77 -1.01 -34.56
CA HIS A 424 -16.99 -2.45 -34.41
C HIS A 424 -15.99 -3.28 -35.22
N ASP A 425 -15.87 -2.98 -36.53
CA ASP A 425 -15.07 -3.81 -37.44
C ASP A 425 -13.58 -3.71 -37.10
N HIS A 426 -13.13 -2.52 -36.68
CA HIS A 426 -11.77 -2.28 -36.24
C HIS A 426 -11.44 -3.09 -34.95
N LEU A 427 -12.27 -2.99 -33.93
CA LEU A 427 -12.07 -3.73 -32.67
C LEU A 427 -12.04 -5.24 -32.93
N ILE A 428 -13.04 -5.76 -33.63
CA ILE A 428 -13.20 -7.19 -33.86
C ILE A 428 -12.11 -7.75 -34.81
N ALA A 429 -11.62 -6.96 -35.74
CA ALA A 429 -10.48 -7.37 -36.59
C ALA A 429 -9.23 -7.66 -35.75
N GLN A 430 -8.94 -6.82 -34.72
CA GLN A 430 -7.79 -7.00 -33.83
C GLN A 430 -7.96 -8.26 -32.94
N ILE A 431 -9.17 -8.52 -32.45
CA ILE A 431 -9.45 -9.72 -31.65
C ILE A 431 -9.29 -10.97 -32.53
N ARG A 432 -9.82 -10.96 -33.77
CA ARG A 432 -9.66 -12.06 -34.72
C ARG A 432 -8.19 -12.32 -35.08
N GLN A 433 -7.37 -11.27 -35.20
CA GLN A 433 -5.94 -11.43 -35.43
C GLN A 433 -5.24 -12.16 -34.29
N ARG A 434 -5.52 -11.75 -33.06
CA ARG A 434 -5.00 -12.43 -31.86
C ARG A 434 -5.52 -13.88 -31.76
N ASP A 435 -6.79 -14.12 -32.04
CA ASP A 435 -7.41 -15.44 -31.94
C ASP A 435 -6.80 -16.44 -32.94
N ARG A 436 -6.44 -16.01 -34.15
CA ARG A 436 -5.70 -16.85 -35.08
C ARG A 436 -4.36 -17.32 -34.56
N GLN A 437 -3.70 -16.52 -33.72
CA GLN A 437 -2.41 -16.86 -33.12
C GLN A 437 -2.51 -17.96 -32.03
N THR A 438 -3.69 -18.19 -31.48
CA THR A 438 -3.91 -19.27 -30.48
C THR A 438 -4.08 -20.65 -31.12
N GLU A 439 -4.31 -20.72 -32.44
CA GLU A 439 -4.51 -21.98 -33.14
C GLU A 439 -3.21 -22.73 -33.45
N HIS A 440 -2.06 -22.05 -33.35
CA HIS A 440 -0.77 -22.59 -33.73
C HIS A 440 0.26 -22.49 -32.64
N ALA A 441 1.09 -23.53 -32.49
CA ALA A 441 2.19 -23.56 -31.53
C ALA A 441 3.28 -22.49 -31.80
N PHE A 442 3.31 -21.96 -33.04
CA PHE A 442 4.29 -20.98 -33.50
C PHE A 442 3.74 -19.55 -33.53
N SER A 443 3.00 -19.19 -32.48
CA SER A 443 2.46 -17.83 -32.34
C SER A 443 3.54 -16.76 -32.43
N LYS A 444 3.23 -15.67 -33.13
CA LYS A 444 4.05 -14.45 -33.18
C LYS A 444 3.47 -13.31 -32.33
N ASP A 445 2.25 -13.49 -31.83
CA ASP A 445 1.64 -12.52 -30.92
C ASP A 445 2.35 -12.57 -29.56
N ALA A 446 2.94 -11.45 -29.16
CA ALA A 446 3.75 -11.40 -27.94
C ALA A 446 2.93 -11.65 -26.68
N GLN A 447 1.65 -11.25 -26.62
CA GLN A 447 0.77 -11.56 -25.49
C GLN A 447 0.46 -13.06 -25.44
N VAL A 448 0.19 -13.70 -26.56
CA VAL A 448 -0.04 -15.17 -26.59
C VAL A 448 1.22 -15.91 -26.10
N GLN A 449 2.41 -15.46 -26.49
CA GLN A 449 3.68 -16.00 -25.96
C GLN A 449 3.80 -15.77 -24.46
N ALA A 450 3.45 -14.58 -23.96
CA ALA A 450 3.45 -14.27 -22.54
C ALA A 450 2.47 -15.16 -21.74
N ILE A 451 1.29 -15.49 -22.30
CA ILE A 451 0.34 -16.45 -21.67
C ILE A 451 0.97 -17.84 -21.58
N HIS A 452 1.64 -18.31 -22.64
CA HIS A 452 2.34 -19.60 -22.61
C HIS A 452 3.45 -19.60 -21.56
N ASN A 453 4.24 -18.51 -21.47
CA ASN A 453 5.30 -18.36 -20.48
C ASN A 453 4.73 -18.33 -19.05
N ALA A 454 3.67 -17.58 -18.78
CA ALA A 454 3.03 -17.56 -17.48
C ALA A 454 2.61 -18.97 -17.02
N ARG A 455 2.12 -19.80 -17.92
CA ARG A 455 1.73 -21.19 -17.65
C ARG A 455 2.89 -22.16 -17.42
N SER A 456 4.13 -21.76 -17.63
CA SER A 456 5.30 -22.55 -17.23
C SER A 456 5.50 -22.57 -15.71
N TYR A 457 5.04 -21.52 -15.02
CA TYR A 457 4.97 -21.49 -13.56
C TYR A 457 3.72 -22.24 -13.07
N LEU A 458 3.93 -23.19 -12.14
CA LEU A 458 2.86 -24.07 -11.64
C LEU A 458 1.74 -23.28 -10.95
N GLY A 459 2.07 -22.25 -10.16
CA GLY A 459 1.09 -21.42 -9.48
C GLY A 459 0.15 -20.72 -10.46
N ASP A 460 0.70 -20.02 -11.46
CA ASP A 460 -0.10 -19.36 -12.49
C ASP A 460 -0.92 -20.34 -13.31
N LYS A 461 -0.33 -21.48 -13.68
CA LYS A 461 -1.03 -22.51 -14.43
C LYS A 461 -2.28 -23.04 -13.71
N ILE A 462 -2.21 -23.17 -12.36
CA ILE A 462 -3.33 -23.67 -11.55
C ILE A 462 -4.39 -22.61 -11.34
N VAL A 463 -3.99 -21.35 -10.96
CA VAL A 463 -4.96 -20.39 -10.42
C VAL A 463 -5.07 -19.07 -11.17
N ARG A 464 -4.15 -18.73 -12.11
CA ARG A 464 -4.05 -17.38 -12.65
C ARG A 464 -3.92 -17.25 -14.18
N ALA A 465 -3.70 -18.34 -14.91
CA ALA A 465 -3.52 -18.29 -16.35
C ALA A 465 -4.32 -19.40 -17.05
N VAL A 466 -5.33 -19.00 -17.80
CA VAL A 466 -6.13 -19.94 -18.60
C VAL A 466 -5.30 -20.51 -19.75
N LYS A 467 -5.66 -21.67 -20.27
CA LYS A 467 -5.07 -22.18 -21.51
C LYS A 467 -5.42 -21.23 -22.64
N PRO A 468 -4.46 -20.81 -23.47
CA PRO A 468 -4.75 -19.95 -24.61
C PRO A 468 -5.87 -20.51 -25.49
N HIS A 469 -6.87 -19.69 -25.77
CA HIS A 469 -8.03 -20.01 -26.60
C HIS A 469 -8.54 -18.74 -27.30
N LYS A 470 -9.45 -18.89 -28.24
CA LYS A 470 -10.07 -17.78 -28.94
C LYS A 470 -11.04 -17.04 -28.03
N ILE A 471 -10.95 -15.72 -27.99
CA ILE A 471 -11.91 -14.88 -27.25
C ILE A 471 -13.29 -14.96 -27.88
N LEU A 472 -13.36 -14.99 -29.23
CA LEU A 472 -14.62 -15.02 -29.98
C LEU A 472 -15.24 -16.41 -30.11
N ASP A 473 -14.71 -17.43 -29.43
CA ASP A 473 -15.30 -18.77 -29.44
C ASP A 473 -16.40 -18.88 -28.38
N SER A 474 -17.64 -19.00 -28.80
CA SER A 474 -18.81 -19.10 -27.92
C SER A 474 -18.78 -20.31 -26.97
N ALA A 475 -17.96 -21.32 -27.25
CA ALA A 475 -17.73 -22.45 -26.32
C ALA A 475 -17.10 -22.00 -24.99
N HIS A 476 -16.54 -20.80 -24.93
CA HIS A 476 -15.94 -20.20 -23.75
C HIS A 476 -16.84 -19.19 -23.00
N GLY A 477 -18.15 -19.21 -23.32
CA GLY A 477 -19.18 -18.37 -22.71
C GLY A 477 -19.31 -16.98 -23.35
N PRO A 478 -20.08 -16.08 -22.76
CA PRO A 478 -20.32 -14.76 -23.29
C PRO A 478 -19.05 -13.91 -23.38
N LEU A 479 -19.07 -12.92 -24.24
CA LEU A 479 -18.06 -11.88 -24.36
C LEU A 479 -18.22 -10.87 -23.23
N ILE A 480 -17.11 -10.36 -22.73
CA ILE A 480 -17.11 -9.40 -21.64
C ILE A 480 -16.18 -8.25 -22.00
N ALA A 481 -16.65 -7.02 -21.83
CA ALA A 481 -15.79 -5.85 -21.80
C ALA A 481 -15.86 -5.19 -20.41
N VAL A 482 -14.71 -4.69 -19.95
CA VAL A 482 -14.62 -3.98 -18.66
C VAL A 482 -13.95 -2.65 -18.89
N ARG A 483 -14.66 -1.55 -18.58
CA ARG A 483 -14.07 -0.21 -18.56
C ARG A 483 -13.17 -0.09 -17.33
N LEU A 484 -11.93 0.36 -17.53
CA LEU A 484 -10.93 0.51 -16.49
C LEU A 484 -10.60 1.99 -16.31
N SER A 485 -10.70 2.47 -15.08
CA SER A 485 -10.30 3.83 -14.70
C SER A 485 -9.00 3.80 -13.89
N LEU A 486 -8.33 4.94 -13.80
CA LEU A 486 -7.18 5.07 -12.91
C LEU A 486 -7.65 5.07 -11.45
N LEU A 487 -6.88 4.44 -10.57
CA LEU A 487 -7.22 4.22 -9.17
C LEU A 487 -6.07 4.66 -8.28
N SER A 488 -6.29 5.65 -7.42
CA SER A 488 -5.30 6.08 -6.44
C SER A 488 -5.01 4.98 -5.43
N ARG A 489 -3.74 4.89 -4.97
CA ARG A 489 -3.44 3.86 -3.96
C ARG A 489 -2.42 4.24 -2.92
N LYS A 490 -1.21 4.66 -3.31
CA LYS A 490 -0.09 4.84 -2.39
C LYS A 490 0.73 6.08 -2.66
N THR A 491 1.24 6.64 -1.58
CA THR A 491 2.28 7.67 -1.59
C THR A 491 3.62 6.97 -1.46
N LEU A 492 4.52 7.15 -2.41
CA LEU A 492 5.84 6.52 -2.39
C LEU A 492 6.93 7.45 -1.87
N GLY A 493 6.71 8.77 -1.89
CA GLY A 493 7.53 9.76 -1.20
C GLY A 493 7.04 10.01 0.23
N GLY A 494 7.68 10.89 0.97
CA GLY A 494 7.25 11.23 2.32
C GLY A 494 8.35 11.81 3.19
N LEU A 495 8.16 11.74 4.50
CA LEU A 495 9.14 12.18 5.49
C LEU A 495 10.43 11.37 5.35
N GLU A 496 11.54 12.08 5.21
CA GLU A 496 12.85 11.46 5.12
C GLU A 496 13.29 10.95 6.50
N THR A 497 13.74 9.70 6.58
CA THR A 497 14.16 9.06 7.83
C THR A 497 15.46 8.30 7.66
N ASN A 498 16.27 8.25 8.71
CA ASN A 498 17.37 7.30 8.79
C ASN A 498 16.85 5.87 9.08
N LEU A 499 17.73 4.87 9.14
CA LEU A 499 17.33 3.46 9.36
C LEU A 499 16.72 3.16 10.74
N ASP A 500 16.80 4.08 11.67
CA ASP A 500 16.15 3.99 12.99
C ASP A 500 14.75 4.65 13.00
N GLY A 501 14.28 5.10 11.82
CA GLY A 501 13.00 5.78 11.70
C GLY A 501 12.99 7.20 12.25
N GLN A 502 14.14 7.77 12.64
CA GLN A 502 14.25 9.16 13.07
C GLN A 502 14.06 10.08 11.87
N VAL A 503 13.18 11.05 12.00
CA VAL A 503 12.90 12.05 10.96
C VAL A 503 14.06 13.02 10.86
N LEU A 504 14.49 13.31 9.63
CA LEU A 504 15.59 14.22 9.36
C LEU A 504 15.09 15.66 9.22
N ALA A 505 15.93 16.62 9.60
CA ALA A 505 15.67 18.03 9.41
C ALA A 505 15.78 18.43 7.93
N GLY A 506 14.83 19.22 7.45
CA GLY A 506 14.87 19.81 6.12
C GLY A 506 15.97 20.91 6.01
N ALA A 507 16.38 21.21 4.78
CA ALA A 507 17.28 22.33 4.52
C ALA A 507 16.60 23.63 4.94
N VAL A 508 17.22 24.42 5.81
CA VAL A 508 16.73 25.75 6.18
C VAL A 508 16.92 26.69 5.00
N THR A 509 15.84 27.06 4.32
CA THR A 509 15.83 28.11 3.31
C THR A 509 15.77 29.47 4.00
N GLY A 510 16.93 30.03 4.37
CA GLY A 510 17.02 31.38 4.95
C GLY A 510 18.36 31.67 5.65
N ASP A 511 18.79 32.91 5.61
CA ASP A 511 20.05 33.47 6.13
C ASP A 511 20.22 33.41 7.67
N SER A 512 19.63 32.46 8.35
CA SER A 512 19.79 32.27 9.79
C SER A 512 21.06 31.45 10.07
N ALA A 513 22.10 32.11 10.47
CA ALA A 513 23.35 31.52 10.96
C ALA A 513 23.08 30.64 12.19
N GLY A 514 22.78 29.38 11.96
CA GLY A 514 22.41 28.36 12.97
C GLY A 514 21.76 27.15 12.34
N GLY A 515 21.84 26.99 10.99
CA GLY A 515 21.22 25.90 10.26
C GLY A 515 21.70 24.54 10.77
N THR A 516 20.76 23.68 11.15
CA THR A 516 20.99 22.24 11.28
C THR A 516 21.42 21.73 9.92
N ASP A 517 22.51 20.97 9.87
CA ASP A 517 22.92 20.28 8.65
C ASP A 517 21.72 19.46 8.15
N SER A 518 21.34 19.70 6.89
CA SER A 518 20.37 18.82 6.19
C SER A 518 20.91 17.39 6.30
N ASN A 519 20.18 16.51 6.99
CA ASN A 519 20.55 15.12 7.31
C ASN A 519 20.71 14.82 8.81
N THR A 520 20.51 15.83 9.68
CA THR A 520 20.54 15.62 11.14
C THR A 520 19.17 15.17 11.62
N PRO A 521 19.05 14.12 12.45
CA PRO A 521 17.77 13.73 13.02
C PRO A 521 17.18 14.83 13.92
N ILE A 522 15.87 15.06 13.81
CA ILE A 522 15.11 15.86 14.79
C ILE A 522 14.95 15.03 16.06
N PRO A 523 15.54 15.44 17.21
CA PRO A 523 15.45 14.65 18.44
C PRO A 523 13.99 14.45 18.85
N GLY A 524 13.64 13.23 19.29
CA GLY A 524 12.29 12.89 19.74
C GLY A 524 11.27 12.65 18.62
N LEU A 525 11.59 12.92 17.33
CA LEU A 525 10.67 12.71 16.22
C LEU A 525 11.05 11.47 15.41
N TYR A 526 10.08 10.57 15.27
CA TYR A 526 10.16 9.35 14.47
C TYR A 526 8.99 9.29 13.47
N ALA A 527 9.16 8.54 12.40
CA ALA A 527 8.06 8.27 11.48
C ALA A 527 8.18 6.87 10.87
N ALA A 528 7.05 6.25 10.53
CA ALA A 528 7.00 4.93 9.94
C ALA A 528 5.76 4.72 9.05
N GLY A 529 5.84 3.78 8.13
CA GLY A 529 4.78 3.43 7.20
C GLY A 529 4.72 4.36 5.99
N GLU A 530 3.55 4.50 5.41
CA GLU A 530 3.37 5.22 4.15
C GLU A 530 3.72 6.73 4.24
N VAL A 531 3.60 7.34 5.42
CA VAL A 531 4.00 8.74 5.65
C VAL A 531 5.49 8.99 5.39
N THR A 532 6.31 7.92 5.38
CA THR A 532 7.74 7.95 5.05
C THR A 532 8.05 7.34 3.69
N GLY A 533 7.05 7.17 2.81
CA GLY A 533 7.24 6.37 1.61
C GLY A 533 7.71 4.94 1.91
N PHE A 534 7.23 4.37 3.01
CA PHE A 534 7.57 3.06 3.57
C PHE A 534 9.01 2.95 4.12
N GLY A 535 9.72 4.04 4.21
CA GLY A 535 11.07 4.21 4.74
C GLY A 535 11.92 5.16 3.92
N GLY A 536 12.66 6.04 4.61
CA GLY A 536 13.65 6.94 4.01
C GLY A 536 13.11 8.05 3.12
N GLY A 537 11.81 8.24 3.04
CA GLY A 537 11.19 9.15 2.08
C GLY A 537 10.99 8.55 0.69
N GLY A 538 10.98 7.19 0.57
CA GLY A 538 10.67 6.54 -0.70
C GLY A 538 11.48 5.31 -1.08
N MET A 539 11.45 4.24 -0.27
CA MET A 539 12.25 3.02 -0.52
C MET A 539 11.92 2.31 -1.84
N HIS A 540 10.80 2.61 -2.47
CA HIS A 540 10.37 2.03 -3.74
C HIS A 540 10.89 2.76 -4.98
N GLY A 541 11.54 3.94 -4.82
CA GLY A 541 11.72 4.82 -5.97
C GLY A 541 10.37 5.30 -6.50
N TYR A 542 10.22 5.48 -7.81
CA TYR A 542 8.95 5.84 -8.41
C TYR A 542 8.10 4.63 -8.87
N ASN A 543 8.63 3.41 -8.77
CA ASN A 543 7.97 2.20 -9.24
C ASN A 543 7.90 1.16 -8.13
N ALA A 544 6.70 0.89 -7.62
CA ALA A 544 6.51 0.00 -6.49
C ALA A 544 6.34 -1.47 -6.91
N LEU A 545 6.53 -2.37 -5.95
CA LEU A 545 6.33 -3.81 -6.10
C LEU A 545 5.24 -4.29 -5.13
N GLU A 546 4.36 -5.15 -5.62
CA GLU A 546 3.28 -5.71 -4.82
C GLU A 546 3.79 -6.56 -3.64
N GLY A 547 3.10 -6.43 -2.49
CA GLY A 547 3.47 -7.12 -1.26
C GLY A 547 4.52 -6.39 -0.41
N THR A 548 5.06 -5.27 -0.90
CA THR A 548 6.07 -4.48 -0.20
C THR A 548 5.47 -3.43 0.73
N PHE A 549 4.26 -2.94 0.47
CA PHE A 549 3.60 -1.89 1.26
C PHE A 549 3.33 -2.30 2.70
N LEU A 550 2.66 -3.44 2.91
CA LEU A 550 2.43 -3.97 4.26
C LEU A 550 3.76 -4.32 4.93
N GLY A 551 4.67 -4.91 4.17
CA GLY A 551 6.01 -5.23 4.64
C GLY A 551 6.81 -4.01 5.05
N GLY A 552 6.72 -2.91 4.30
CA GLY A 552 7.35 -1.64 4.61
C GLY A 552 6.76 -0.98 5.85
N CYS A 553 5.43 -1.02 6.04
CA CYS A 553 4.79 -0.58 7.29
C CYS A 553 5.28 -1.38 8.50
N ILE A 554 5.40 -2.71 8.36
CA ILE A 554 5.88 -3.57 9.43
C ILE A 554 7.35 -3.26 9.74
N PHE A 555 8.20 -3.19 8.73
CA PHE A 555 9.63 -2.99 8.91
C PHE A 555 9.96 -1.61 9.48
N SER A 556 9.39 -0.55 8.92
CA SER A 556 9.62 0.81 9.42
C SER A 556 9.03 1.03 10.81
N GLY A 557 7.83 0.46 11.09
CA GLY A 557 7.24 0.49 12.43
C GLY A 557 8.09 -0.22 13.48
N LEU A 558 8.64 -1.39 13.13
CA LEU A 558 9.58 -2.15 13.97
C LEU A 558 10.85 -1.34 14.25
N ARG A 559 11.46 -0.72 13.23
CA ARG A 559 12.66 0.10 13.41
C ARG A 559 12.41 1.32 14.29
N ALA A 560 11.37 2.10 13.98
CA ALA A 560 11.02 3.29 14.74
C ALA A 560 10.64 2.95 16.20
N GLY A 561 9.86 1.90 16.42
CA GLY A 561 9.46 1.46 17.76
C GLY A 561 10.64 1.04 18.63
N ARG A 562 11.57 0.25 18.10
CA ARG A 562 12.79 -0.18 18.81
C ARG A 562 13.69 1.01 19.14
N ALA A 563 13.96 1.89 18.18
CA ALA A 563 14.81 3.06 18.39
C ALA A 563 14.21 4.04 19.43
N ALA A 564 12.91 4.30 19.36
CA ALA A 564 12.23 5.13 20.34
C ALA A 564 12.26 4.51 21.75
N ALA A 565 12.13 3.19 21.89
CA ALA A 565 12.25 2.49 23.17
C ALA A 565 13.63 2.63 23.80
N GLU A 566 14.70 2.56 23.00
CA GLU A 566 16.08 2.76 23.46
C GLU A 566 16.32 4.19 23.94
N GLN A 567 15.83 5.19 23.21
CA GLN A 567 15.96 6.60 23.58
C GLN A 567 15.25 6.91 24.91
N ALA A 568 14.01 6.45 25.08
CA ALA A 568 13.26 6.62 26.31
C ALA A 568 13.95 5.95 27.53
N GLY A 569 14.73 4.87 27.30
CA GLY A 569 15.56 4.24 28.34
C GLY A 569 16.76 5.08 28.76
N ARG A 570 17.38 5.82 27.84
CA ARG A 570 18.53 6.72 28.13
C ARG A 570 18.09 7.99 28.84
N ALA A 571 16.91 8.54 28.52
CA ALA A 571 16.36 9.73 29.17
C ALA A 571 16.10 9.51 30.68
N VAL A 572 15.64 8.33 31.08
CA VAL A 572 15.41 7.98 32.50
C VAL A 572 16.70 7.87 33.32
N THR A 573 17.81 7.48 32.65
CA THR A 573 19.12 7.38 33.34
C THR A 573 19.84 8.73 33.48
N SER A 574 19.47 9.75 32.70
CA SER A 574 20.10 11.08 32.76
C SER A 574 19.45 12.04 33.77
N VAL A 575 18.31 11.71 34.33
CA VAL A 575 17.59 12.50 35.36
C VAL A 575 17.73 11.85 36.74
N ARG A 576 18.95 11.49 37.19
CA ARG A 576 19.19 11.30 38.62
C ARG A 576 19.64 12.64 39.17
N PRO A 577 18.92 13.23 40.19
CA PRO A 577 19.41 14.39 40.87
C PRO A 577 20.71 14.04 41.60
N GLU A 578 21.75 14.85 41.40
CA GLU A 578 22.94 14.81 42.23
C GLU A 578 22.51 14.90 43.70
N SER A 579 22.74 13.84 44.46
CA SER A 579 22.56 13.83 45.89
C SER A 579 23.52 14.85 46.50
N GLY A 580 22.95 15.89 47.11
CA GLY A 580 23.67 16.97 47.75
C GLY A 580 24.78 16.49 48.66
N SER A 581 25.92 17.08 48.52
CA SER A 581 27.08 16.95 49.41
C SER A 581 26.69 17.28 50.84
N ALA A 582 26.87 16.31 51.70
CA ALA A 582 26.87 16.53 53.16
C ALA A 582 27.98 17.51 53.52
N ARG A 583 27.62 18.57 54.20
CA ARG A 583 28.57 19.48 54.87
C ARG A 583 29.17 18.76 56.07
N ASP A 584 30.47 18.60 56.03
CA ASP A 584 31.26 18.37 57.25
C ASP A 584 31.29 19.64 58.11
N GLU A 585 30.68 19.60 59.25
CA GLU A 585 31.00 20.51 60.33
C GLU A 585 32.03 19.83 61.27
N ALA A 586 33.24 20.30 61.19
CA ALA A 586 34.24 20.06 62.19
C ALA A 586 34.11 21.14 63.27
N ALA A 587 33.89 20.73 64.49
CA ALA A 587 34.08 21.60 65.66
C ALA A 587 34.68 20.81 66.82
N HIS A 588 35.89 21.19 67.20
CA HIS A 588 36.47 21.28 68.51
C HIS A 588 36.70 20.02 69.36
N SER A 589 37.97 19.62 69.51
CA SER A 589 38.84 19.85 70.73
C SER A 589 40.19 19.21 70.46
#